data_9460ec6df79af09cbc05e18ef63c7a75
#
_entry.id   9460ec6df79af09cbc05e18ef63c7a75
#
_cell.length_a   1.000
_cell.length_b   1.000
_cell.length_c   1.000
_cell.angle_alpha   90.00
_cell.angle_beta   90.00
_cell.angle_gamma   90.00
#
_symmetry.space_group_name_H-M   'P 1'
#
loop_
_entity.id
_entity.type
_entity.pdbx_description
1 polymer ?
#
loop_
_entity_poly.entity_id
_entity_poly.type
_entity_poly.pdbx_seq_one_letter_code
_entity_poly.pdbx_strand_id
1 'polypeptide(L)'
;MLIIGFIIIVGVVVYISHLQAKKRREAFERLAMELGFRFHPDKDYSFASRYGFLEHMDDGSKRYAFNRLSGEFEGQSANIFDYHYETYSRDSKGNRRTSHHYFSIFTLGLPASFPELNIEREGFFSKIGQALGFDDIDFESLEFSKRYKVKSRDKKFAYDFCNAQMIDYLLRQQDLIIEVDGNTLALTFKGKLSIEAIRPNFERIKQIRSLIPNYLFNN
;
A
#
# COMPACT_ATOMS: atom_id res chain seq x y z
N MET A 1 -47.31 -12.51 2.21
CA MET A 1 -46.41 -13.11 1.21
C MET A 1 -45.17 -12.26 0.91
N LEU A 2 -45.24 -10.95 0.69
CA LEU A 2 -44.09 -10.07 0.38
C LEU A 2 -42.98 -10.09 1.46
N ILE A 3 -43.35 -10.08 2.76
CA ILE A 3 -42.37 -10.08 3.87
C ILE A 3 -41.56 -11.38 3.92
N ILE A 4 -42.23 -12.53 3.70
CA ILE A 4 -41.55 -13.84 3.70
C ILE A 4 -40.56 -13.92 2.51
N GLY A 5 -40.98 -13.46 1.33
CA GLY A 5 -40.07 -13.38 0.17
C GLY A 5 -38.85 -12.51 0.42
N PHE A 6 -39.02 -11.36 1.08
CA PHE A 6 -37.92 -10.47 1.43
C PHE A 6 -36.93 -11.13 2.43
N ILE A 7 -37.43 -11.81 3.46
CA ILE A 7 -36.59 -12.53 4.44
C ILE A 7 -35.78 -13.63 3.77
N ILE A 8 -36.38 -14.36 2.84
CA ILE A 8 -35.65 -15.43 2.09
C ILE A 8 -34.53 -14.81 1.25
N ILE A 9 -34.82 -13.71 0.53
CA ILE A 9 -33.80 -13.02 -0.30
C ILE A 9 -32.64 -12.54 0.57
N VAL A 10 -32.92 -11.90 1.71
CA VAL A 10 -31.88 -11.45 2.65
C VAL A 10 -31.06 -12.64 3.17
N GLY A 11 -31.70 -13.74 3.54
CA GLY A 11 -31.02 -14.96 3.98
C GLY A 11 -30.08 -15.55 2.91
N VAL A 12 -30.54 -15.59 1.66
CA VAL A 12 -29.74 -16.06 0.53
C VAL A 12 -28.53 -15.13 0.28
N VAL A 13 -28.74 -13.82 0.31
CA VAL A 13 -27.62 -12.85 0.14
C VAL A 13 -26.58 -12.99 1.23
N VAL A 14 -27.00 -13.12 2.49
CA VAL A 14 -26.10 -13.32 3.65
C VAL A 14 -25.33 -14.65 3.50
N TYR A 15 -26.02 -15.72 3.10
CA TYR A 15 -25.39 -17.02 2.88
C TYR A 15 -24.35 -16.98 1.77
N ILE A 16 -24.67 -16.37 0.63
CA ILE A 16 -23.74 -16.21 -0.50
C ILE A 16 -22.53 -15.37 -0.08
N SER A 17 -22.75 -14.28 0.64
CA SER A 17 -21.67 -13.41 1.17
C SER A 17 -20.73 -14.18 2.11
N HIS A 18 -21.30 -15.04 2.96
CA HIS A 18 -20.51 -15.90 3.86
C HIS A 18 -19.65 -16.91 3.08
N LEU A 19 -20.24 -17.57 2.06
CA LEU A 19 -19.51 -18.50 1.20
C LEU A 19 -18.37 -17.80 0.43
N GLN A 20 -18.61 -16.61 -0.09
CA GLN A 20 -17.59 -15.83 -0.78
C GLN A 20 -16.46 -15.44 0.17
N ALA A 21 -16.77 -14.98 1.38
CA ALA A 21 -15.78 -14.65 2.39
C ALA A 21 -14.92 -15.88 2.76
N LYS A 22 -15.54 -17.05 2.93
CA LYS A 22 -14.84 -18.31 3.21
C LYS A 22 -13.89 -18.68 2.06
N LYS A 23 -14.37 -18.68 0.82
CA LYS A 23 -13.55 -18.98 -0.37
C LYS A 23 -12.38 -18.02 -0.50
N ARG A 24 -12.61 -16.72 -0.25
CA ARG A 24 -11.57 -15.69 -0.26
C ARG A 24 -10.50 -15.99 0.80
N ARG A 25 -10.89 -16.32 2.02
CA ARG A 25 -9.98 -16.69 3.11
C ARG A 25 -9.12 -17.91 2.73
N GLU A 26 -9.74 -18.97 2.24
CA GLU A 26 -9.03 -20.18 1.78
C GLU A 26 -8.04 -19.87 0.63
N ALA A 27 -8.39 -18.93 -0.25
CA ALA A 27 -7.49 -18.48 -1.32
C ALA A 27 -6.28 -17.72 -0.79
N PHE A 28 -6.47 -16.84 0.24
CA PHE A 28 -5.36 -16.20 0.93
C PHE A 28 -4.45 -17.19 1.65
N GLU A 29 -5.02 -18.20 2.33
CA GLU A 29 -4.28 -19.25 3.02
C GLU A 29 -3.42 -20.07 2.04
N ARG A 30 -3.98 -20.48 0.91
CA ARG A 30 -3.22 -21.19 -0.15
C ARG A 30 -2.09 -20.33 -0.70
N LEU A 31 -2.38 -19.07 -1.05
CA LEU A 31 -1.36 -18.18 -1.58
C LEU A 31 -0.25 -17.90 -0.57
N ALA A 32 -0.59 -17.76 0.72
CA ALA A 32 0.39 -17.60 1.79
C ALA A 32 1.34 -18.82 1.84
N MET A 33 0.79 -20.04 1.81
CA MET A 33 1.61 -21.27 1.76
C MET A 33 2.52 -21.33 0.53
N GLU A 34 2.01 -20.95 -0.65
CA GLU A 34 2.79 -20.93 -1.88
C GLU A 34 3.95 -19.90 -1.85
N LEU A 35 3.76 -18.79 -1.13
CA LEU A 35 4.78 -17.75 -0.95
C LEU A 35 5.73 -18.02 0.23
N GLY A 36 5.47 -19.05 1.03
CA GLY A 36 6.18 -19.30 2.29
C GLY A 36 5.84 -18.29 3.39
N PHE A 37 4.66 -17.67 3.31
CA PHE A 37 4.17 -16.64 4.23
C PHE A 37 3.14 -17.22 5.21
N ARG A 38 2.91 -16.50 6.31
CA ARG A 38 1.81 -16.76 7.24
C ARG A 38 0.66 -15.81 6.96
N PHE A 39 -0.55 -16.33 6.95
CA PHE A 39 -1.76 -15.53 6.79
C PHE A 39 -2.39 -15.19 8.15
N HIS A 40 -2.72 -13.91 8.34
CA HIS A 40 -3.39 -13.35 9.52
C HIS A 40 -4.66 -12.62 9.04
N PRO A 41 -5.84 -13.24 9.14
CA PRO A 41 -7.08 -12.69 8.58
C PRO A 41 -7.65 -11.52 9.39
N ASP A 42 -7.38 -11.49 10.69
CA ASP A 42 -8.08 -10.63 11.63
C ASP A 42 -7.59 -9.18 11.59
N LYS A 43 -8.43 -8.27 12.12
CA LYS A 43 -8.08 -6.87 12.27
C LYS A 43 -7.00 -6.69 13.33
N ASP A 44 -5.94 -5.99 12.96
CA ASP A 44 -4.84 -5.65 13.85
C ASP A 44 -4.70 -4.12 13.92
N TYR A 45 -5.11 -3.57 15.05
CA TYR A 45 -5.08 -2.13 15.31
C TYR A 45 -3.68 -1.63 15.69
N SER A 46 -2.83 -2.51 16.20
CA SER A 46 -1.46 -2.18 16.61
C SER A 46 -0.44 -2.28 15.47
N PHE A 47 -0.72 -3.13 14.50
CA PHE A 47 0.18 -3.36 13.37
C PHE A 47 0.36 -2.09 12.52
N ALA A 48 -0.72 -1.36 12.30
CA ALA A 48 -0.71 -0.12 11.54
C ALA A 48 0.28 0.91 12.09
N SER A 49 0.38 1.03 13.42
CA SER A 49 1.29 2.00 14.07
C SER A 49 2.78 1.76 13.80
N ARG A 50 3.17 0.56 13.39
CA ARG A 50 4.56 0.23 13.00
C ARG A 50 5.00 0.91 11.71
N TYR A 51 4.05 1.31 10.90
CA TYR A 51 4.24 1.93 9.59
C TYR A 51 3.72 3.37 9.57
N GLY A 52 3.75 4.06 10.72
CA GLY A 52 3.24 5.43 10.85
C GLY A 52 3.97 6.47 9.98
N PHE A 53 5.11 6.09 9.40
CA PHE A 53 5.82 6.90 8.39
C PHE A 53 5.16 6.82 7.01
N LEU A 54 4.39 5.76 6.72
CA LEU A 54 3.62 5.66 5.47
C LEU A 54 2.48 6.66 5.52
N GLU A 55 2.33 7.42 4.46
CA GLU A 55 1.53 8.62 4.36
C GLU A 55 0.07 8.46 4.82
N HIS A 56 -0.57 7.34 4.49
CA HIS A 56 -1.97 7.13 4.87
C HIS A 56 -2.18 6.47 6.22
N MET A 57 -1.12 6.08 6.91
CA MET A 57 -1.25 5.30 8.15
C MET A 57 -1.69 6.15 9.34
N ASP A 58 -1.54 7.48 9.25
CA ASP A 58 -2.00 8.42 10.28
C ASP A 58 -3.29 9.17 9.91
N ASP A 59 -3.84 8.92 8.72
CA ASP A 59 -5.08 9.54 8.29
C ASP A 59 -6.30 9.04 9.08
N GLY A 60 -7.27 9.95 9.27
CA GLY A 60 -8.59 9.65 9.80
C GLY A 60 -8.61 8.94 11.16
N SER A 61 -9.56 8.05 11.35
CA SER A 61 -9.79 7.31 12.59
C SER A 61 -10.18 5.85 12.31
N LYS A 62 -10.30 5.02 13.38
CA LYS A 62 -10.61 3.58 13.29
C LYS A 62 -9.69 2.83 12.32
N ARG A 63 -8.42 3.08 12.46
CA ARG A 63 -7.33 2.54 11.66
C ARG A 63 -7.03 1.10 12.05
N TYR A 64 -6.94 0.19 11.07
CA TYR A 64 -6.50 -1.19 11.29
C TYR A 64 -5.94 -1.81 10.01
N ALA A 65 -4.99 -2.73 10.18
CA ALA A 65 -4.57 -3.64 9.13
C ALA A 65 -5.39 -4.94 9.22
N PHE A 66 -5.57 -5.64 8.10
CA PHE A 66 -6.25 -6.94 8.04
C PHE A 66 -5.80 -7.72 6.81
N ASN A 67 -6.20 -8.99 6.69
CA ASN A 67 -5.76 -9.89 5.62
C ASN A 67 -4.23 -9.88 5.42
N ARG A 68 -3.47 -9.88 6.52
CA ARG A 68 -2.02 -9.75 6.48
C ARG A 68 -1.34 -11.07 6.13
N LEU A 69 -0.46 -11.03 5.12
CA LEU A 69 0.51 -12.07 4.84
C LEU A 69 1.88 -11.57 5.33
N SER A 70 2.56 -12.36 6.16
CA SER A 70 3.87 -12.03 6.70
C SER A 70 4.87 -13.16 6.45
N GLY A 71 6.05 -12.81 5.98
CA GLY A 71 7.13 -13.74 5.66
C GLY A 71 8.45 -13.04 5.51
N GLU A 72 9.35 -13.67 4.77
CA GLU A 72 10.70 -13.15 4.52
C GLU A 72 11.02 -13.21 3.03
N PHE A 73 11.84 -12.27 2.59
CA PHE A 73 12.46 -12.26 1.28
C PHE A 73 13.94 -11.87 1.42
N GLU A 74 14.85 -12.74 0.97
CA GLU A 74 16.31 -12.55 1.11
C GLU A 74 16.75 -12.22 2.55
N GLY A 75 16.15 -12.91 3.55
CA GLY A 75 16.46 -12.70 4.97
C GLY A 75 15.88 -11.41 5.56
N GLN A 76 15.09 -10.65 4.81
CA GLN A 76 14.42 -9.43 5.26
C GLN A 76 12.92 -9.65 5.43
N SER A 77 12.30 -8.95 6.38
CA SER A 77 10.87 -9.04 6.61
C SER A 77 10.07 -8.58 5.39
N ALA A 78 9.04 -9.32 5.04
CA ALA A 78 8.09 -8.95 3.99
C ALA A 78 6.66 -9.03 4.51
N ASN A 79 5.85 -7.97 4.30
CA ASN A 79 4.46 -7.98 4.68
C ASN A 79 3.59 -7.47 3.54
N ILE A 80 2.41 -8.07 3.39
CA ILE A 80 1.38 -7.68 2.44
C ILE A 80 0.08 -7.61 3.24
N PHE A 81 -0.63 -6.49 3.21
CA PHE A 81 -1.84 -6.33 4.02
C PHE A 81 -2.80 -5.33 3.43
N ASP A 82 -4.08 -5.48 3.78
CA ASP A 82 -5.08 -4.45 3.64
C ASP A 82 -5.00 -3.47 4.81
N TYR A 83 -5.17 -2.18 4.51
CA TYR A 83 -5.29 -1.12 5.50
C TYR A 83 -6.61 -0.39 5.35
N HIS A 84 -7.21 0.00 6.47
CA HIS A 84 -8.47 0.73 6.54
C HIS A 84 -8.41 1.89 7.51
N TYR A 85 -9.02 3.02 7.11
CA TYR A 85 -9.37 4.11 8.01
C TYR A 85 -10.69 4.77 7.61
N GLU A 86 -11.27 5.55 8.52
CA GLU A 86 -12.52 6.30 8.31
C GLU A 86 -12.26 7.81 8.37
N THR A 87 -12.91 8.55 7.47
CA THR A 87 -13.03 10.01 7.57
C THR A 87 -14.48 10.40 7.76
N TYR A 88 -14.69 11.55 8.40
CA TYR A 88 -16.02 12.07 8.70
C TYR A 88 -16.21 13.42 8.04
N SER A 89 -17.34 13.62 7.41
CA SER A 89 -17.80 14.89 6.87
C SER A 89 -19.24 15.15 7.30
N ARG A 90 -19.73 16.36 7.14
CA ARG A 90 -21.15 16.68 7.30
C ARG A 90 -21.73 17.03 5.94
N ASP A 91 -22.93 16.54 5.65
CA ASP A 91 -23.68 16.95 4.48
C ASP A 91 -24.26 18.37 4.64
N SER A 92 -24.86 18.92 3.60
CA SER A 92 -25.48 20.24 3.61
C SER A 92 -26.64 20.40 4.61
N LYS A 93 -27.17 19.28 5.14
CA LYS A 93 -28.23 19.22 6.16
C LYS A 93 -27.67 19.00 7.57
N GLY A 94 -26.34 18.98 7.74
CA GLY A 94 -25.67 18.76 9.03
C GLY A 94 -25.53 17.30 9.47
N ASN A 95 -26.01 16.33 8.69
CA ASN A 95 -25.89 14.91 9.02
C ASN A 95 -24.45 14.43 8.87
N ARG A 96 -23.97 13.62 9.82
CA ARG A 96 -22.63 13.01 9.76
C ARG A 96 -22.59 11.95 8.67
N ARG A 97 -21.62 12.09 7.76
CA ARG A 97 -21.30 11.13 6.71
C ARG A 97 -19.95 10.49 7.03
N THR A 98 -19.91 9.17 7.01
CA THR A 98 -18.66 8.39 7.16
C THR A 98 -18.21 7.91 5.80
N SER A 99 -16.94 8.12 5.48
CA SER A 99 -16.28 7.55 4.30
C SER A 99 -15.23 6.54 4.75
N HIS A 100 -15.24 5.36 4.12
CA HIS A 100 -14.29 4.29 4.38
C HIS A 100 -13.21 4.29 3.30
N HIS A 101 -11.96 4.28 3.71
CA HIS A 101 -10.81 4.25 2.83
C HIS A 101 -10.08 2.91 2.99
N TYR A 102 -9.68 2.33 1.88
CA TYR A 102 -8.97 1.05 1.84
C TYR A 102 -7.75 1.17 0.96
N PHE A 103 -6.65 0.59 1.41
CA PHE A 103 -5.39 0.47 0.68
C PHE A 103 -4.85 -0.95 0.79
N SER A 104 -4.15 -1.40 -0.23
CA SER A 104 -3.31 -2.59 -0.17
C SER A 104 -1.85 -2.17 -0.13
N ILE A 105 -1.13 -2.64 0.86
CA ILE A 105 0.23 -2.23 1.16
C ILE A 105 1.14 -3.45 1.14
N PHE A 106 2.26 -3.31 0.44
CA PHE A 106 3.34 -4.27 0.37
C PHE A 106 4.57 -3.64 1.00
N THR A 107 5.17 -4.28 1.99
CA THR A 107 6.41 -3.80 2.60
C THR A 107 7.51 -4.84 2.48
N LEU A 108 8.71 -4.36 2.26
CA LEU A 108 9.93 -5.16 2.20
C LEU A 108 11.01 -4.51 3.04
N GLY A 109 11.60 -5.28 3.97
CA GLY A 109 12.75 -4.85 4.72
C GLY A 109 13.96 -4.63 3.81
N LEU A 110 14.75 -3.62 4.14
CA LEU A 110 16.01 -3.30 3.47
C LEU A 110 17.19 -3.60 4.41
N PRO A 111 18.34 -4.03 3.90
CA PRO A 111 19.50 -4.35 4.72
C PRO A 111 20.23 -3.12 5.30
N ALA A 112 19.85 -1.91 4.85
CA ALA A 112 20.37 -0.64 5.32
C ALA A 112 19.23 0.34 5.64
N SER A 113 19.54 1.40 6.39
CA SER A 113 18.59 2.48 6.70
C SER A 113 18.77 3.62 5.72
N PHE A 114 17.66 4.14 5.21
CA PHE A 114 17.61 5.20 4.20
C PHE A 114 16.83 6.41 4.69
N PRO A 115 17.13 7.60 4.13
CA PRO A 115 16.29 8.77 4.31
C PRO A 115 14.87 8.54 3.77
N GLU A 116 13.94 9.31 4.30
CA GLU A 116 12.56 9.34 3.82
C GLU A 116 12.51 9.73 2.33
N LEU A 117 11.80 8.93 1.55
CA LEU A 117 11.52 9.15 0.12
C LEU A 117 10.08 8.76 -0.16
N ASN A 118 9.36 9.66 -0.85
CA ASN A 118 8.05 9.38 -1.40
C ASN A 118 8.07 9.63 -2.91
N ILE A 119 7.53 8.67 -3.67
CA ILE A 119 7.33 8.75 -5.11
C ILE A 119 5.88 8.43 -5.39
N GLU A 120 5.13 9.41 -5.86
CA GLU A 120 3.73 9.24 -6.21
C GLU A 120 3.44 9.72 -7.64
N ARG A 121 2.42 9.15 -8.28
CA ARG A 121 1.99 9.64 -9.58
C ARG A 121 1.18 10.92 -9.45
N GLU A 122 1.45 11.89 -10.31
CA GLU A 122 0.71 13.15 -10.32
C GLU A 122 -0.80 12.92 -10.51
N GLY A 123 -1.61 13.57 -9.66
CA GLY A 123 -3.07 13.43 -9.66
C GLY A 123 -3.63 12.26 -8.85
N PHE A 124 -2.78 11.37 -8.31
CA PHE A 124 -3.25 10.23 -7.54
C PHE A 124 -3.69 10.62 -6.11
N PHE A 125 -2.97 11.57 -5.49
CA PHE A 125 -3.25 12.07 -4.12
C PHE A 125 -2.99 13.58 -3.99
N SER A 126 -3.91 14.40 -4.45
CA SER A 126 -3.76 15.86 -4.45
C SER A 126 -3.71 16.54 -3.07
N LYS A 127 -3.89 15.80 -1.97
CA LYS A 127 -3.91 16.36 -0.60
C LYS A 127 -2.63 16.11 0.22
N ILE A 128 -1.76 15.25 -0.25
CA ILE A 128 -0.68 14.67 0.53
C ILE A 128 0.60 15.50 0.47
N GLY A 129 0.84 16.18 -0.63
CA GLY A 129 2.02 17.02 -0.82
C GLY A 129 2.19 18.19 0.14
N GLN A 130 1.16 18.55 0.90
CA GLN A 130 1.22 19.67 1.85
C GLN A 130 1.68 19.26 3.25
N ALA A 131 1.62 17.97 3.61
CA ALA A 131 1.89 17.53 4.99
C ALA A 131 3.39 17.38 5.30
N LEU A 132 4.22 17.02 4.33
CA LEU A 132 5.65 16.77 4.57
C LEU A 132 6.56 17.99 4.45
N GLY A 133 6.07 19.11 3.91
CA GLY A 133 6.82 20.37 3.87
C GLY A 133 8.09 20.36 2.99
N PHE A 134 8.25 19.37 2.10
CA PHE A 134 9.37 19.29 1.16
C PHE A 134 8.92 19.67 -0.24
N ASP A 135 9.81 20.40 -0.94
CA ASP A 135 9.61 20.69 -2.36
C ASP A 135 9.74 19.44 -3.23
N ASP A 136 8.99 19.41 -4.30
CA ASP A 136 9.13 18.37 -5.32
C ASP A 136 10.55 18.41 -5.92
N ILE A 137 11.14 17.23 -6.16
CA ILE A 137 12.46 17.09 -6.77
C ILE A 137 12.27 16.83 -8.26
N ASP A 138 12.79 17.76 -9.08
CA ASP A 138 12.78 17.64 -10.53
C ASP A 138 13.94 16.78 -11.03
N PHE A 139 13.68 15.99 -12.08
CA PHE A 139 14.66 15.14 -12.74
C PHE A 139 14.88 15.61 -14.17
N GLU A 140 16.05 15.26 -14.75
CA GLU A 140 16.35 15.57 -16.16
C GLU A 140 15.33 14.94 -17.13
N SER A 141 14.74 13.80 -16.76
CA SER A 141 13.64 13.20 -17.50
C SER A 141 12.36 14.00 -17.33
N LEU A 142 12.05 14.86 -18.28
CA LEU A 142 10.81 15.67 -18.30
C LEU A 142 9.55 14.79 -18.26
N GLU A 143 9.59 13.60 -18.86
CA GLU A 143 8.46 12.67 -18.83
C GLU A 143 8.24 12.14 -17.42
N PHE A 144 9.32 11.79 -16.72
CA PHE A 144 9.24 11.31 -15.34
C PHE A 144 8.74 12.40 -14.40
N SER A 145 9.32 13.59 -14.44
CA SER A 145 8.92 14.74 -13.59
C SER A 145 7.47 15.21 -13.86
N LYS A 146 6.94 14.99 -15.08
CA LYS A 146 5.52 15.24 -15.36
C LYS A 146 4.58 14.16 -14.84
N ARG A 147 5.05 12.93 -14.69
CA ARG A 147 4.22 11.79 -14.25
C ARG A 147 4.30 11.51 -12.77
N TYR A 148 5.46 11.79 -12.16
CA TYR A 148 5.74 11.47 -10.78
C TYR A 148 6.22 12.69 -10.00
N LYS A 149 5.71 12.82 -8.79
CA LYS A 149 6.25 13.70 -7.76
C LYS A 149 7.17 12.91 -6.88
N VAL A 150 8.38 13.42 -6.69
CA VAL A 150 9.38 12.81 -5.82
C VAL A 150 9.70 13.77 -4.70
N LYS A 151 9.60 13.32 -3.47
CA LYS A 151 9.90 14.07 -2.26
C LYS A 151 10.86 13.31 -1.39
N SER A 152 11.86 13.99 -0.85
CA SER A 152 12.82 13.44 0.10
C SER A 152 13.47 14.54 0.91
N ARG A 153 13.87 14.24 2.15
CA ARG A 153 14.76 15.11 2.95
C ARG A 153 16.17 15.17 2.39
N ASP A 154 16.59 14.09 1.71
CA ASP A 154 17.90 13.98 1.08
C ASP A 154 17.76 13.91 -0.45
N LYS A 155 18.01 15.06 -1.11
CA LYS A 155 17.95 15.15 -2.58
C LYS A 155 18.96 14.23 -3.25
N LYS A 156 20.15 14.05 -2.65
CA LYS A 156 21.16 13.14 -3.21
C LYS A 156 20.66 11.71 -3.21
N PHE A 157 20.08 11.25 -2.08
CA PHE A 157 19.47 9.94 -2.00
C PHE A 157 18.34 9.76 -3.03
N ALA A 158 17.48 10.79 -3.20
CA ALA A 158 16.41 10.73 -4.19
C ALA A 158 16.94 10.55 -5.62
N TYR A 159 18.01 11.26 -6.02
CA TYR A 159 18.66 11.10 -7.33
C TYR A 159 19.33 9.73 -7.47
N ASP A 160 19.99 9.24 -6.44
CA ASP A 160 20.63 7.94 -6.42
C ASP A 160 19.59 6.81 -6.52
N PHE A 161 18.47 6.92 -5.81
CA PHE A 161 17.37 5.95 -5.86
C PHE A 161 16.66 5.97 -7.22
N CYS A 162 16.29 7.16 -7.70
CA CYS A 162 15.66 7.37 -9.00
C CYS A 162 16.70 7.40 -10.15
N ASN A 163 17.61 6.43 -10.17
CA ASN A 163 18.56 6.27 -11.27
C ASN A 163 17.85 5.98 -12.61
N ALA A 164 18.58 6.01 -13.72
CA ALA A 164 18.02 5.85 -15.07
C ALA A 164 17.20 4.55 -15.23
N GLN A 165 17.64 3.43 -14.64
CA GLN A 165 16.94 2.15 -14.73
C GLN A 165 15.63 2.17 -13.92
N MET A 166 15.64 2.80 -12.73
CA MET A 166 14.46 2.99 -11.91
C MET A 166 13.43 3.87 -12.63
N ILE A 167 13.85 5.02 -13.16
CA ILE A 167 12.99 5.93 -13.92
C ILE A 167 12.35 5.18 -15.10
N ASP A 168 13.14 4.45 -15.87
CA ASP A 168 12.69 3.67 -17.03
C ASP A 168 11.67 2.59 -16.62
N TYR A 169 11.90 1.93 -15.49
CA TYR A 169 10.97 0.98 -14.94
C TYR A 169 9.66 1.65 -14.49
N LEU A 170 9.73 2.76 -13.74
CA LEU A 170 8.57 3.47 -13.22
C LEU A 170 7.70 4.06 -14.32
N LEU A 171 8.28 4.56 -15.40
CA LEU A 171 7.53 5.07 -16.56
C LEU A 171 6.62 4.02 -17.21
N ARG A 172 6.93 2.72 -17.04
CA ARG A 172 6.11 1.60 -17.50
C ARG A 172 5.06 1.14 -16.48
N GLN A 173 5.12 1.66 -15.23
CA GLN A 173 4.16 1.29 -14.19
C GLN A 173 2.95 2.22 -14.17
N GLN A 174 1.86 1.74 -13.55
CA GLN A 174 0.65 2.50 -13.31
C GLN A 174 0.24 2.38 -11.84
N ASP A 175 -0.32 3.44 -11.29
CA ASP A 175 -1.10 3.45 -10.04
C ASP A 175 -0.39 2.83 -8.84
N LEU A 176 0.84 3.27 -8.54
CA LEU A 176 1.56 2.90 -7.33
C LEU A 176 2.15 4.12 -6.64
N ILE A 177 2.25 4.02 -5.32
CA ILE A 177 3.03 4.91 -4.47
C ILE A 177 4.19 4.09 -3.94
N ILE A 178 5.39 4.67 -3.99
CA ILE A 178 6.60 4.11 -3.41
C ILE A 178 7.01 4.97 -2.23
N GLU A 179 7.23 4.35 -1.10
CA GLU A 179 7.69 5.02 0.10
C GLU A 179 8.89 4.26 0.67
N VAL A 180 9.91 5.00 1.07
CA VAL A 180 11.08 4.46 1.77
C VAL A 180 11.29 5.29 3.03
N ASP A 181 11.44 4.63 4.15
CA ASP A 181 11.90 5.28 5.39
C ASP A 181 12.61 4.24 6.27
N GLY A 182 13.75 4.65 6.85
CA GLY A 182 14.59 3.74 7.61
C GLY A 182 14.93 2.49 6.77
N ASN A 183 14.68 1.33 7.30
CA ASN A 183 14.94 0.05 6.62
C ASN A 183 13.71 -0.55 5.94
N THR A 184 12.76 0.25 5.51
CA THR A 184 11.52 -0.23 4.89
C THR A 184 11.28 0.41 3.53
N LEU A 185 11.05 -0.44 2.52
CA LEU A 185 10.48 -0.08 1.23
C LEU A 185 9.01 -0.50 1.23
N ALA A 186 8.12 0.39 0.82
CA ALA A 186 6.70 0.12 0.71
C ALA A 186 6.15 0.46 -0.67
N LEU A 187 5.17 -0.33 -1.13
CA LEU A 187 4.29 -0.02 -2.25
C LEU A 187 2.86 0.05 -1.76
N THR A 188 2.19 1.15 -2.06
CA THR A 188 0.80 1.37 -1.68
C THR A 188 -0.08 1.48 -2.92
N PHE A 189 -1.21 0.77 -2.90
CA PHE A 189 -2.23 0.78 -3.94
C PHE A 189 -3.59 1.11 -3.33
N LYS A 190 -4.42 1.84 -4.05
CA LYS A 190 -5.79 2.15 -3.62
C LYS A 190 -6.70 0.92 -3.73
N GLY A 191 -7.51 0.70 -2.70
CA GLY A 191 -8.46 -0.42 -2.65
C GLY A 191 -7.94 -1.61 -1.84
N LYS A 192 -8.77 -2.66 -1.77
CA LYS A 192 -8.44 -3.90 -1.06
C LYS A 192 -7.63 -4.83 -1.95
N LEU A 193 -6.79 -5.65 -1.33
CA LEU A 193 -6.04 -6.72 -2.01
C LEU A 193 -6.97 -7.58 -2.88
N SER A 194 -6.63 -7.76 -4.14
CA SER A 194 -7.14 -8.87 -4.93
C SER A 194 -6.12 -10.01 -4.88
N ILE A 195 -6.59 -11.24 -4.79
CA ILE A 195 -5.73 -12.43 -4.72
C ILE A 195 -4.80 -12.49 -5.93
N GLU A 196 -5.35 -12.17 -7.10
CA GLU A 196 -4.66 -12.20 -8.39
C GLU A 196 -3.57 -11.13 -8.49
N ALA A 197 -3.75 -9.99 -7.80
CA ALA A 197 -2.81 -8.88 -7.80
C ALA A 197 -1.65 -9.07 -6.81
N ILE A 198 -1.76 -9.98 -5.83
CA ILE A 198 -0.74 -10.12 -4.79
C ILE A 198 0.61 -10.54 -5.37
N ARG A 199 0.65 -11.62 -6.15
CA ARG A 199 1.91 -12.11 -6.73
C ARG A 199 2.54 -11.08 -7.69
N PRO A 200 1.82 -10.50 -8.67
CA PRO A 200 2.39 -9.45 -9.52
C PRO A 200 2.92 -8.24 -8.75
N ASN A 201 2.20 -7.76 -7.73
CA ASN A 201 2.65 -6.60 -6.96
C ASN A 201 3.81 -6.95 -6.02
N PHE A 202 3.89 -8.19 -5.51
CA PHE A 202 5.06 -8.64 -4.78
C PHE A 202 6.30 -8.75 -5.68
N GLU A 203 6.15 -9.18 -6.93
CA GLU A 203 7.23 -9.12 -7.91
C GLU A 203 7.65 -7.66 -8.22
N ARG A 204 6.70 -6.71 -8.26
CA ARG A 204 7.02 -5.27 -8.45
C ARG A 204 7.91 -4.73 -7.34
N ILE A 205 7.58 -4.99 -6.06
CA ILE A 205 8.42 -4.48 -4.96
C ILE A 205 9.80 -5.11 -4.97
N LYS A 206 9.93 -6.41 -5.31
CA LYS A 206 11.22 -7.08 -5.48
C LYS A 206 12.02 -6.46 -6.62
N GLN A 207 11.37 -6.16 -7.74
CA GLN A 207 12.01 -5.51 -8.88
C GLN A 207 12.49 -4.10 -8.52
N ILE A 208 11.68 -3.29 -7.85
CA ILE A 208 12.08 -1.96 -7.36
C ILE A 208 13.28 -2.08 -6.43
N ARG A 209 13.25 -3.01 -5.47
CA ARG A 209 14.40 -3.26 -4.59
C ARG A 209 15.67 -3.62 -5.37
N SER A 210 15.56 -4.44 -6.41
CA SER A 210 16.71 -4.85 -7.23
C SER A 210 17.32 -3.72 -8.06
N LEU A 211 16.55 -2.65 -8.31
CA LEU A 211 17.01 -1.45 -9.03
C LEU A 211 17.67 -0.41 -8.11
N ILE A 212 17.58 -0.58 -6.78
CA ILE A 212 18.32 0.26 -5.83
C ILE A 212 19.81 -0.04 -5.98
N PRO A 213 20.66 0.95 -6.23
CA PRO A 213 22.09 0.73 -6.42
C PRO A 213 22.76 0.07 -5.21
N ASN A 214 23.59 -0.92 -5.46
CA ASN A 214 24.24 -1.69 -4.40
C ASN A 214 25.12 -0.84 -3.47
N TYR A 215 25.72 0.25 -3.96
CA TYR A 215 26.54 1.13 -3.13
C TYR A 215 25.73 1.84 -2.02
N LEU A 216 24.41 1.99 -2.19
CA LEU A 216 23.53 2.56 -1.17
C LEU A 216 23.34 1.61 0.04
N PHE A 217 23.58 0.32 -0.12
CA PHE A 217 23.48 -0.67 0.95
C PHE A 217 24.80 -0.83 1.75
N ASN A 218 25.88 -0.22 1.29
CA ASN A 218 27.21 -0.39 1.87
C ASN A 218 27.71 0.86 2.64
N ASN A 219 26.81 1.82 2.90
CA ASN A 219 27.14 3.05 3.66
C ASN A 219 26.77 2.94 5.13
#